data_7781b6fbfdc6c829a864a67989c0c4c6
#
_entry.id   7781b6fbfdc6c829a864a67989c0c4c6
#
_cell.length_a   1.000
_cell.length_b   1.000
_cell.length_c   1.000
_cell.angle_alpha   90.00
_cell.angle_beta   90.00
_cell.angle_gamma   90.00
#
_symmetry.space_group_name_H-M   'P 1'
#
loop_
_entity.id
_entity.type
_entity.pdbx_description
1 polymer ?
#
loop_
_entity_poly.entity_id
_entity_poly.type
_entity_poly.pdbx_seq_one_letter_code
_entity_poly.pdbx_strand_id
1 'polypeptide(L)'
;MIENSSFWIVTDVDGTLMDHTYDLTPVKETIKSLQELSIPVILCTSKTKAEVEVIREELNLNDPYIVENGAAIYGESLIKVNGKIILGEKYKVLENILKSISKEINYDLLPLNNLSDQEATELTGLKGHSLKLMRDRNWSMPFLNPPDFLEEQINI
;
A
#
# COMPACT_ATOMS: atom_id res chain seq x y z
N MET A 1 14.69 -14.16 11.34
CA MET A 1 15.07 -15.40 10.65
C MET A 1 15.29 -15.24 9.15
N ILE A 2 15.35 -14.00 8.65
CA ILE A 2 15.71 -13.69 7.25
C ILE A 2 17.20 -13.95 6.96
N GLU A 3 18.04 -13.94 7.98
CA GLU A 3 19.51 -14.01 7.86
C GLU A 3 20.06 -15.32 7.28
N ASN A 4 19.27 -16.40 7.22
CA ASN A 4 19.72 -17.73 6.78
C ASN A 4 19.06 -18.26 5.50
N SER A 5 18.16 -17.50 4.87
CA SER A 5 17.55 -17.93 3.61
C SER A 5 18.37 -17.46 2.41
N SER A 6 18.66 -18.39 1.50
CA SER A 6 19.34 -18.06 0.23
C SER A 6 18.43 -17.34 -0.78
N PHE A 7 17.11 -17.35 -0.54
CA PHE A 7 16.10 -16.78 -1.44
C PHE A 7 15.04 -16.03 -0.65
N TRP A 8 14.53 -14.97 -1.21
CA TRP A 8 13.37 -14.22 -0.73
C TRP A 8 12.36 -14.10 -1.86
N ILE A 9 11.09 -14.20 -1.55
CA ILE A 9 10.02 -13.85 -2.47
C ILE A 9 9.56 -12.45 -2.11
N VAL A 10 9.69 -11.51 -3.04
CA VAL A 10 9.09 -10.18 -2.92
C VAL A 10 7.98 -10.10 -3.94
N THR A 11 6.76 -9.85 -3.50
CA THR A 11 5.58 -9.91 -4.36
C THR A 11 4.66 -8.71 -4.14
N ASP A 12 4.06 -8.24 -5.22
CA ASP A 12 2.90 -7.36 -5.13
C ASP A 12 1.67 -8.14 -4.65
N VAL A 13 0.60 -7.41 -4.34
CA VAL A 13 -0.63 -7.96 -3.80
C VAL A 13 -1.74 -7.94 -4.85
N ASP A 14 -2.14 -6.74 -5.29
CA ASP A 14 -3.27 -6.57 -6.22
C ASP A 14 -2.91 -7.06 -7.62
N GLY A 15 -3.72 -8.00 -8.16
CA GLY A 15 -3.45 -8.60 -9.46
C GLY A 15 -2.28 -9.60 -9.47
N THR A 16 -1.68 -9.91 -8.32
CA THR A 16 -0.57 -10.87 -8.16
C THR A 16 -0.92 -11.95 -7.15
N LEU A 17 -1.02 -11.63 -5.86
CA LEU A 17 -1.45 -12.58 -4.82
C LEU A 17 -2.96 -12.75 -4.77
N MET A 18 -3.69 -11.71 -5.11
CA MET A 18 -5.15 -11.75 -5.18
C MET A 18 -5.63 -11.07 -6.47
N ASP A 19 -6.73 -11.55 -6.97
CA ASP A 19 -7.42 -10.98 -8.12
C ASP A 19 -8.40 -9.87 -7.71
N HIS A 20 -9.25 -9.44 -8.64
CA HIS A 20 -10.25 -8.40 -8.41
C HIS A 20 -11.37 -8.79 -7.42
N THR A 21 -11.45 -10.06 -7.02
CA THR A 21 -12.41 -10.55 -6.02
C THR A 21 -11.87 -10.46 -4.59
N TYR A 22 -10.60 -10.06 -4.44
CA TYR A 22 -9.88 -10.01 -3.14
C TYR A 22 -9.81 -11.39 -2.45
N ASP A 23 -9.83 -12.49 -3.23
CA ASP A 23 -9.71 -13.85 -2.72
C ASP A 23 -8.24 -14.28 -2.65
N LEU A 24 -7.79 -14.65 -1.45
CA LEU A 24 -6.45 -15.19 -1.18
C LEU A 24 -6.41 -16.72 -1.19
N THR A 25 -7.56 -17.40 -1.34
CA THR A 25 -7.65 -18.86 -1.30
C THR A 25 -6.70 -19.54 -2.29
N PRO A 26 -6.56 -19.08 -3.56
CA PRO A 26 -5.70 -19.72 -4.54
C PRO A 26 -4.20 -19.77 -4.16
N VAL A 27 -3.73 -18.81 -3.36
CA VAL A 27 -2.30 -18.70 -3.01
C VAL A 27 -1.93 -19.32 -1.67
N LYS A 28 -2.90 -19.69 -0.83
CA LYS A 28 -2.65 -20.18 0.55
C LYS A 28 -1.72 -21.38 0.59
N GLU A 29 -1.91 -22.37 -0.28
CA GLU A 29 -1.07 -23.57 -0.31
C GLU A 29 0.37 -23.28 -0.77
N THR A 30 0.53 -22.38 -1.75
CA THR A 30 1.85 -21.94 -2.21
C THR A 30 2.59 -21.20 -1.11
N ILE A 31 1.93 -20.24 -0.44
CA ILE A 31 2.51 -19.50 0.69
C ILE A 31 2.92 -20.46 1.81
N LYS A 32 2.07 -21.42 2.16
CA LYS A 32 2.39 -22.45 3.16
C LYS A 32 3.62 -23.27 2.78
N SER A 33 3.72 -23.68 1.52
CA SER A 33 4.89 -24.44 1.03
C SER A 33 6.18 -23.63 1.12
N LEU A 34 6.14 -22.34 0.81
CA LEU A 34 7.28 -21.44 0.96
C LEU A 34 7.70 -21.29 2.44
N GLN A 35 6.73 -21.17 3.35
CA GLN A 35 6.97 -21.12 4.79
C GLN A 35 7.62 -22.42 5.32
N GLU A 36 7.14 -23.59 4.88
CA GLU A 36 7.72 -24.88 5.24
C GLU A 36 9.18 -25.01 4.77
N LEU A 37 9.53 -24.39 3.65
CA LEU A 37 10.90 -24.29 3.14
C LEU A 37 11.72 -23.16 3.81
N SER A 38 11.15 -22.45 4.76
CA SER A 38 11.76 -21.26 5.39
C SER A 38 12.16 -20.17 4.38
N ILE A 39 11.41 -20.03 3.29
CA ILE A 39 11.59 -18.98 2.30
C ILE A 39 10.70 -17.79 2.71
N PRO A 40 11.29 -16.62 3.05
CA PRO A 40 10.52 -15.44 3.43
C PRO A 40 9.67 -14.91 2.27
N VAL A 41 8.43 -14.49 2.58
CA VAL A 41 7.50 -13.87 1.63
C VAL A 41 7.23 -12.43 2.07
N ILE A 42 7.78 -11.50 1.32
CA ILE A 42 7.74 -10.06 1.59
C ILE A 42 6.68 -9.43 0.67
N LEU A 43 5.60 -8.93 1.26
CA LEU A 43 4.62 -8.15 0.52
C LEU A 43 5.18 -6.76 0.21
N CYS A 44 5.03 -6.31 -1.04
CA CYS A 44 5.48 -4.99 -1.50
C CYS A 44 4.35 -4.36 -2.34
N THR A 45 3.62 -3.42 -1.76
CA THR A 45 2.33 -3.00 -2.33
C THR A 45 2.04 -1.51 -2.16
N SER A 46 1.09 -1.00 -2.94
CA SER A 46 0.50 0.33 -2.78
C SER A 46 -0.46 0.44 -1.58
N LYS A 47 -0.87 -0.70 -1.01
CA LYS A 47 -1.80 -0.77 0.14
C LYS A 47 -1.22 -0.12 1.39
N THR A 48 -2.12 0.28 2.28
CA THR A 48 -1.78 0.79 3.61
C THR A 48 -1.26 -0.33 4.52
N LYS A 49 -0.62 0.06 5.62
CA LYS A 49 -0.24 -0.86 6.69
C LYS A 49 -1.44 -1.66 7.20
N ALA A 50 -2.57 -0.99 7.43
CA ALA A 50 -3.78 -1.60 7.96
C ALA A 50 -4.37 -2.67 7.01
N GLU A 51 -4.36 -2.43 5.70
CA GLU A 51 -4.78 -3.42 4.71
C GLU A 51 -3.84 -4.63 4.69
N VAL A 52 -2.52 -4.38 4.70
CA VAL A 52 -1.52 -5.45 4.64
C VAL A 52 -1.54 -6.32 5.89
N GLU A 53 -1.79 -5.76 7.06
CA GLU A 53 -1.90 -6.55 8.31
C GLU A 53 -3.03 -7.58 8.26
N VAL A 54 -4.19 -7.25 7.67
CA VAL A 54 -5.28 -8.20 7.45
C VAL A 54 -4.86 -9.35 6.52
N ILE A 55 -4.19 -9.02 5.41
CA ILE A 55 -3.69 -10.03 4.45
C ILE A 55 -2.65 -10.94 5.11
N ARG A 56 -1.73 -10.37 5.89
CA ARG A 56 -0.69 -11.11 6.61
C ARG A 56 -1.28 -12.06 7.66
N GLU A 57 -2.30 -11.62 8.39
CA GLU A 57 -3.03 -12.46 9.34
C GLU A 57 -3.68 -13.65 8.62
N GLU A 58 -4.38 -13.42 7.50
CA GLU A 58 -5.05 -14.45 6.73
C GLU A 58 -4.08 -15.48 6.12
N LEU A 59 -2.88 -15.04 5.70
CA LEU A 59 -1.84 -15.88 5.14
C LEU A 59 -0.82 -16.38 6.17
N ASN A 60 -1.00 -16.04 7.46
CA ASN A 60 -0.05 -16.34 8.55
C ASN A 60 1.40 -15.91 8.24
N LEU A 61 1.59 -14.72 7.63
CA LEU A 61 2.89 -14.17 7.29
C LEU A 61 3.48 -13.39 8.46
N ASN A 62 4.75 -13.66 8.78
CA ASN A 62 5.50 -12.97 9.86
C ASN A 62 6.73 -12.22 9.34
N ASP A 63 7.02 -12.30 8.05
CA ASP A 63 8.13 -11.60 7.42
C ASP A 63 7.90 -10.08 7.35
N PRO A 64 8.95 -9.26 7.18
CA PRO A 64 8.78 -7.84 6.90
C PRO A 64 7.92 -7.58 5.66
N TYR A 65 7.34 -6.41 5.60
CA TYR A 65 6.49 -6.01 4.47
C TYR A 65 6.65 -4.54 4.15
N ILE A 66 6.42 -4.20 2.89
CA ILE A 66 6.62 -2.87 2.31
C ILE A 66 5.25 -2.34 1.89
N VAL A 67 4.92 -1.13 2.33
CA VAL A 67 3.60 -0.54 2.12
C VAL A 67 3.69 0.83 1.46
N GLU A 68 2.54 1.30 0.98
CA GLU A 68 2.36 2.64 0.43
C GLU A 68 3.43 2.98 -0.62
N ASN A 69 3.61 2.07 -1.62
CA ASN A 69 4.57 2.22 -2.72
C ASN A 69 6.04 2.37 -2.27
N GLY A 70 6.45 1.66 -1.22
CA GLY A 70 7.81 1.72 -0.71
C GLY A 70 8.06 2.81 0.33
N ALA A 71 7.03 3.56 0.72
CA ALA A 71 7.18 4.66 1.67
C ALA A 71 7.49 4.20 3.10
N ALA A 72 7.15 2.95 3.45
CA ALA A 72 7.49 2.37 4.75
C ALA A 72 7.69 0.86 4.68
N ILE A 73 8.62 0.36 5.52
CA ILE A 73 8.88 -1.06 5.76
C ILE A 73 8.56 -1.35 7.21
N TYR A 74 7.79 -2.40 7.46
CA TYR A 74 7.43 -2.86 8.80
C TYR A 74 7.83 -4.32 9.01
N GLY A 75 8.10 -4.72 10.25
CA GLY A 75 8.36 -6.11 10.60
C GLY A 75 9.02 -6.24 11.97
N GLU A 76 8.65 -7.27 12.73
CA GLU A 76 9.22 -7.53 14.05
C GLU A 76 10.72 -7.84 14.00
N SER A 77 11.20 -8.42 12.90
CA SER A 77 12.63 -8.68 12.68
C SER A 77 13.48 -7.40 12.56
N LEU A 78 12.86 -6.23 12.36
CA LEU A 78 13.52 -4.92 12.30
C LEU A 78 13.75 -4.30 13.70
N ILE A 79 14.15 -5.12 14.69
CA ILE A 79 14.29 -4.71 16.10
C ILE A 79 15.19 -3.48 16.28
N LYS A 80 16.31 -3.41 15.52
CA LYS A 80 17.29 -2.32 15.60
C LYS A 80 16.73 -0.94 15.22
N VAL A 81 15.60 -0.91 14.51
CA VAL A 81 14.91 0.31 14.05
C VAL A 81 13.47 0.39 14.55
N ASN A 82 13.21 -0.19 15.73
CA ASN A 82 11.87 -0.20 16.35
C ASN A 82 10.76 -0.80 15.47
N GLY A 83 11.10 -1.86 14.74
CA GLY A 83 10.15 -2.60 13.90
C GLY A 83 9.70 -1.88 12.62
N LYS A 84 10.32 -0.74 12.27
CA LYS A 84 9.96 0.00 11.04
C LYS A 84 11.10 0.83 10.48
N ILE A 85 11.09 0.99 9.17
CA ILE A 85 11.92 1.95 8.42
C ILE A 85 10.96 2.84 7.63
N ILE A 86 11.09 4.15 7.77
CA ILE A 86 10.27 5.12 7.07
C ILE A 86 11.12 5.82 6.02
N LEU A 87 10.69 5.78 4.77
CA LEU A 87 11.36 6.38 3.61
C LEU A 87 10.52 7.52 3.00
N GLY A 88 9.19 7.49 3.20
CA GLY A 88 8.26 8.50 2.70
C GLY A 88 8.07 9.67 3.66
N GLU A 89 7.37 10.68 3.18
CA GLU A 89 6.94 11.83 3.97
C GLU A 89 5.60 11.56 4.67
N LYS A 90 5.38 12.22 5.80
CA LYS A 90 4.10 12.12 6.54
C LYS A 90 2.93 12.64 5.69
N TYR A 91 1.79 11.98 5.78
CA TYR A 91 0.55 12.36 5.08
C TYR A 91 0.24 13.87 5.19
N LYS A 92 0.42 14.47 6.38
CA LYS A 92 0.18 15.90 6.60
C LYS A 92 1.12 16.82 5.81
N VAL A 93 2.36 16.40 5.59
CA VAL A 93 3.32 17.15 4.75
C VAL A 93 2.89 17.05 3.30
N LEU A 94 2.54 15.85 2.83
CA LEU A 94 2.03 15.61 1.47
C LEU A 94 0.76 16.41 1.18
N GLU A 95 -0.15 16.53 2.15
CA GLU A 95 -1.35 17.36 2.03
C GLU A 95 -1.01 18.83 1.75
N ASN A 96 -0.03 19.38 2.45
CA ASN A 96 0.40 20.76 2.23
C ASN A 96 1.07 20.95 0.86
N ILE A 97 1.88 19.98 0.44
CA ILE A 97 2.52 19.99 -0.89
C ILE A 97 1.44 19.94 -1.97
N LEU A 98 0.48 19.01 -1.88
CA LEU A 98 -0.60 18.89 -2.86
C LEU A 98 -1.42 20.18 -2.98
N LYS A 99 -1.74 20.83 -1.86
CA LYS A 99 -2.42 22.15 -1.85
C LYS A 99 -1.60 23.24 -2.53
N SER A 100 -0.28 23.21 -2.40
CA SER A 100 0.60 24.18 -3.08
C SER A 100 0.60 23.94 -4.58
N ILE A 101 0.72 22.69 -5.01
CA ILE A 101 0.64 22.31 -6.43
C ILE A 101 -0.72 22.70 -7.01
N SER A 102 -1.83 22.40 -6.32
CA SER A 102 -3.18 22.76 -6.76
C SER A 102 -3.32 24.26 -7.04
N LYS A 103 -2.71 25.11 -6.19
CA LYS A 103 -2.71 26.57 -6.38
C LYS A 103 -1.88 26.98 -7.60
N GLU A 104 -0.73 26.37 -7.80
CA GLU A 104 0.19 26.70 -8.89
C GLU A 104 -0.42 26.37 -10.25
N ILE A 105 -1.04 25.18 -10.37
CA ILE A 105 -1.71 24.75 -11.61
C ILE A 105 -3.15 25.30 -11.76
N ASN A 106 -3.63 26.07 -10.78
CA ASN A 106 -5.00 26.59 -10.72
C ASN A 106 -6.08 25.50 -10.93
N TYR A 107 -5.85 24.32 -10.35
CA TYR A 107 -6.76 23.19 -10.37
C TYR A 107 -6.76 22.47 -9.02
N ASP A 108 -7.92 22.14 -8.48
CA ASP A 108 -8.04 21.48 -7.17
C ASP A 108 -7.81 19.97 -7.31
N LEU A 109 -6.60 19.54 -6.97
CA LEU A 109 -6.22 18.12 -6.93
C LEU A 109 -6.87 17.46 -5.71
N LEU A 110 -7.83 16.57 -5.95
CA LEU A 110 -8.65 15.97 -4.91
C LEU A 110 -8.02 14.68 -4.37
N PRO A 111 -7.56 14.66 -3.09
CA PRO A 111 -7.05 13.44 -2.46
C PRO A 111 -8.12 12.35 -2.40
N LEU A 112 -7.74 11.09 -2.61
CA LEU A 112 -8.62 9.93 -2.52
C LEU A 112 -9.35 9.85 -1.16
N ASN A 113 -8.67 10.25 -0.09
CA ASN A 113 -9.24 10.25 1.26
C ASN A 113 -10.35 11.30 1.46
N ASN A 114 -10.44 12.30 0.59
CA ASN A 114 -11.47 13.36 0.66
C ASN A 114 -12.74 13.03 -0.13
N LEU A 115 -12.74 11.93 -0.89
CA LEU A 115 -13.93 11.45 -1.59
C LEU A 115 -15.00 10.97 -0.58
N SER A 116 -16.26 11.12 -0.92
CA SER A 116 -17.35 10.45 -0.21
C SER A 116 -17.16 8.92 -0.26
N ASP A 117 -17.83 8.17 0.61
CA ASP A 117 -17.76 6.71 0.59
C ASP A 117 -18.31 6.13 -0.71
N GLN A 118 -19.30 6.78 -1.31
CA GLN A 118 -19.87 6.35 -2.58
C GLN A 118 -18.84 6.53 -3.71
N GLU A 119 -18.27 7.72 -3.88
CA GLU A 119 -17.26 8.01 -4.90
C GLU A 119 -16.03 7.10 -4.77
N ALA A 120 -15.53 6.94 -3.55
CA ALA A 120 -14.39 6.08 -3.28
C ALA A 120 -14.71 4.60 -3.59
N THR A 121 -15.94 4.14 -3.30
CA THR A 121 -16.41 2.79 -3.64
C THR A 121 -16.51 2.60 -5.16
N GLU A 122 -17.06 3.56 -5.87
CA GLU A 122 -17.17 3.51 -7.34
C GLU A 122 -15.79 3.43 -8.00
N LEU A 123 -14.82 4.17 -7.46
CA LEU A 123 -13.45 4.22 -7.99
C LEU A 123 -12.63 2.96 -7.66
N THR A 124 -12.74 2.44 -6.44
CA THR A 124 -11.83 1.39 -5.92
C THR A 124 -12.48 0.01 -5.84
N GLY A 125 -13.81 -0.07 -5.89
CA GLY A 125 -14.57 -1.30 -5.61
C GLY A 125 -14.66 -1.65 -4.11
N LEU A 126 -13.93 -0.95 -3.23
CA LEU A 126 -13.89 -1.23 -1.79
C LEU A 126 -15.12 -0.68 -1.07
N LYS A 127 -15.55 -1.38 0.00
CA LYS A 127 -16.73 -1.00 0.80
C LYS A 127 -16.49 -1.20 2.29
N GLY A 128 -17.20 -0.43 3.11
CA GLY A 128 -17.29 -0.64 4.55
C GLY A 128 -15.91 -0.63 5.23
N HIS A 129 -15.53 -1.76 5.84
CA HIS A 129 -14.28 -1.88 6.57
C HIS A 129 -13.05 -1.74 5.67
N SER A 130 -13.04 -2.38 4.49
CA SER A 130 -11.92 -2.31 3.55
C SER A 130 -11.65 -0.88 3.08
N LEU A 131 -12.70 -0.08 2.86
CA LEU A 131 -12.57 1.33 2.51
C LEU A 131 -11.92 2.13 3.64
N LYS A 132 -12.24 1.82 4.91
CA LYS A 132 -11.59 2.47 6.06
C LYS A 132 -10.10 2.12 6.15
N LEU A 133 -9.74 0.85 5.93
CA LEU A 133 -8.35 0.42 5.92
C LEU A 133 -7.55 1.12 4.81
N MET A 134 -8.11 1.22 3.61
CA MET A 134 -7.49 1.91 2.48
C MET A 134 -7.22 3.40 2.76
N ARG A 135 -8.07 4.06 3.54
CA ARG A 135 -7.91 5.46 3.96
C ARG A 135 -6.92 5.67 5.11
N ASP A 136 -6.48 4.63 5.79
CA ASP A 136 -5.50 4.73 6.89
C ASP A 136 -4.06 4.91 6.37
N ARG A 137 -3.89 5.92 5.51
CA ARG A 137 -2.59 6.27 4.91
C ARG A 137 -1.77 7.15 5.83
N ASN A 138 -0.50 6.81 5.91
CA ASN A 138 0.45 7.54 6.76
C ASN A 138 1.57 8.22 5.95
N TRP A 139 1.93 7.64 4.78
CA TRP A 139 3.15 7.97 4.05
C TRP A 139 2.94 8.23 2.56
N SER A 140 1.72 8.16 2.08
CA SER A 140 1.36 8.43 0.69
C SER A 140 0.01 9.14 0.60
N MET A 141 -0.20 9.87 -0.48
CA MET A 141 -1.42 10.61 -0.74
C MET A 141 -1.83 10.44 -2.21
N PRO A 142 -2.53 9.37 -2.57
CA PRO A 142 -3.12 9.27 -3.90
C PRO A 142 -4.20 10.33 -4.07
N PHE A 143 -4.27 10.89 -5.27
CA PHE A 143 -5.27 11.89 -5.67
C PHE A 143 -5.82 11.55 -7.06
N LEU A 144 -6.96 12.14 -7.41
CA LEU A 144 -7.57 11.94 -8.71
C LEU A 144 -6.74 12.61 -9.80
N ASN A 145 -6.59 11.92 -10.93
CA ASN A 145 -5.92 12.51 -12.09
C ASN A 145 -6.64 13.78 -12.54
N PRO A 146 -5.89 14.86 -12.81
CA PRO A 146 -6.46 16.02 -13.46
C PRO A 146 -6.94 15.66 -14.88
N PRO A 147 -7.81 16.46 -15.50
CA PRO A 147 -8.16 16.31 -16.90
C PRO A 147 -6.93 16.37 -17.81
N ASP A 148 -6.94 15.63 -18.94
CA ASP A 148 -5.83 15.46 -19.88
C ASP A 148 -5.13 16.77 -20.29
N PHE A 149 -5.88 17.87 -20.41
CA PHE A 149 -5.31 19.18 -20.75
C PHE A 149 -4.35 19.76 -19.68
N LEU A 150 -4.39 19.23 -18.45
CA LEU A 150 -3.46 19.62 -17.39
C LEU A 150 -2.21 18.73 -17.35
N GLU A 151 -2.25 17.55 -17.94
CA GLU A 151 -1.06 16.67 -18.03
C GLU A 151 0.08 17.35 -18.79
N GLU A 152 -0.23 18.11 -19.85
CA GLU A 152 0.76 18.89 -20.60
C GLU A 152 1.42 20.01 -19.77
N GLN A 153 0.73 20.53 -18.75
CA GLN A 153 1.26 21.57 -17.86
C GLN A 153 2.08 21.03 -16.69
N ILE A 154 1.86 19.76 -16.31
CA ILE A 154 2.56 19.13 -15.20
C ILE A 154 3.90 18.51 -15.66
N ASN A 155 4.08 18.26 -16.95
CA ASN A 155 5.30 17.71 -17.55
C ASN A 155 6.38 18.77 -17.85
N ILE A 156 6.50 19.81 -17.01
CA ILE A 156 7.57 20.81 -17.11
C ILE A 156 8.78 20.40 -16.26
#